data_4dc191ffae612b5ed3bc43d77ef7448c
#
_entry.id   4dc191ffae612b5ed3bc43d77ef7448c
#
_cell.length_a   1.000
_cell.length_b   1.000
_cell.length_c   1.000
_cell.angle_alpha   90.00
_cell.angle_beta   90.00
_cell.angle_gamma   90.00
#
_symmetry.space_group_name_H-M   'P 1'
#
loop_
_entity.id
_entity.type
_entity.pdbx_description
1 polymer ?
#
loop_
_entity_poly.entity_id
_entity_poly.type
_entity_poly.pdbx_seq_one_letter_code
_entity_poly.pdbx_strand_id
1 'polypeptide(L)'
;MTETTRETEFVALGHAGSEHYAGLETFPNPGVEVVEMVSDELTAVCPITGQPDFYEATIEYRPQALCLESKSLKIYLSRFREQGAFCEALAVQIRDEVAEALRLDRSAVHVTLVQKPRGGITITASV
;
A
#
# COMPACT_ATOMS: atom_id res chain seq x y z
N MET A 1 -8.80 -21.61 5.93
CA MET A 1 -7.70 -20.95 6.36
C MET A 1 -7.72 -20.71 7.84
N THR A 2 -6.67 -21.02 8.42
CA THR A 2 -6.64 -21.03 9.85
C THR A 2 -6.07 -19.76 10.41
N GLU A 3 -5.68 -18.91 9.53
CA GLU A 3 -5.04 -17.74 10.01
C GLU A 3 -5.96 -16.82 10.71
N THR A 4 -7.25 -17.12 10.76
CA THR A 4 -8.15 -16.25 11.46
C THR A 4 -7.64 -15.94 12.85
N THR A 5 -7.15 -16.93 13.55
CA THR A 5 -6.59 -16.70 14.86
C THR A 5 -5.32 -15.88 14.77
N ARG A 6 -4.53 -16.18 13.75
CA ARG A 6 -3.31 -15.46 13.61
C ARG A 6 -3.50 -14.06 13.18
N GLU A 7 -4.61 -13.78 12.54
CA GLU A 7 -4.88 -12.44 12.07
C GLU A 7 -5.02 -11.45 13.20
N THR A 8 -5.20 -11.93 14.42
CA THR A 8 -5.22 -11.04 15.56
C THR A 8 -3.84 -10.84 16.16
N GLU A 9 -2.85 -11.53 15.64
CA GLU A 9 -1.48 -11.41 16.13
C GLU A 9 -0.70 -10.53 15.18
N PHE A 10 -0.68 -9.24 15.46
CA PHE A 10 -0.04 -8.29 14.57
C PHE A 10 1.44 -8.17 14.89
N VAL A 11 2.29 -8.35 13.89
CA VAL A 11 3.72 -8.19 14.06
C VAL A 11 4.06 -6.72 14.19
N ALA A 12 3.41 -5.86 13.40
CA ALA A 12 3.74 -4.45 13.38
C ALA A 12 3.11 -3.67 14.51
N LEU A 13 1.88 -4.02 14.88
CA LEU A 13 1.10 -3.20 15.80
C LEU A 13 1.54 -3.44 17.23
N GLY A 14 2.06 -2.38 17.89
CA GLY A 14 2.35 -2.45 19.30
C GLY A 14 3.63 -3.16 19.69
N HIS A 15 4.46 -3.57 18.74
CA HIS A 15 5.69 -4.29 19.04
C HIS A 15 6.91 -3.40 18.87
N ALA A 16 7.88 -3.54 19.75
CA ALA A 16 9.14 -2.83 19.64
C ALA A 16 9.84 -3.28 18.36
N GLY A 17 10.37 -2.32 17.61
CA GLY A 17 11.05 -2.65 16.36
C GLY A 17 10.13 -2.85 15.19
N SER A 18 8.81 -2.71 15.38
CA SER A 18 7.86 -2.96 14.31
C SER A 18 7.99 -1.94 13.17
N GLU A 19 8.64 -0.83 13.42
CA GLU A 19 8.86 0.16 12.39
C GLU A 19 9.72 -0.37 11.24
N HIS A 20 10.39 -1.50 11.42
CA HIS A 20 11.19 -2.11 10.35
C HIS A 20 10.46 -3.22 9.62
N TYR A 21 9.27 -3.58 10.08
CA TYR A 21 8.51 -4.64 9.44
C TYR A 21 7.91 -4.13 8.14
N ALA A 22 8.15 -4.85 7.04
CA ALA A 22 7.74 -4.40 5.71
C ALA A 22 6.52 -5.12 5.14
N GLY A 23 6.00 -6.11 5.85
CA GLY A 23 4.86 -6.87 5.35
C GLY A 23 3.54 -6.18 5.63
N LEU A 24 2.51 -6.57 4.85
CA LEU A 24 1.14 -6.10 5.09
C LEU A 24 0.43 -7.05 6.02
N GLU A 25 -0.24 -6.50 7.02
CA GLU A 25 -1.03 -7.27 7.97
C GLU A 25 -2.50 -6.93 7.82
N THR A 26 -3.34 -7.87 8.22
CA THR A 26 -4.77 -7.74 8.04
C THR A 26 -5.49 -8.12 9.34
N PHE A 27 -6.76 -7.75 9.40
CA PHE A 27 -7.63 -8.14 10.51
C PHE A 27 -9.01 -8.46 9.95
N PRO A 28 -9.84 -9.21 10.70
CA PRO A 28 -11.16 -9.61 10.20
C PRO A 28 -12.05 -8.40 9.91
N ASN A 29 -12.71 -8.45 8.75
CA ASN A 29 -13.64 -7.39 8.36
C ASN A 29 -14.87 -7.41 9.27
N PRO A 30 -15.16 -6.32 9.98
CA PRO A 30 -16.36 -6.29 10.84
C PRO A 30 -17.65 -6.07 10.06
N GLY A 31 -17.58 -5.88 8.74
CA GLY A 31 -18.78 -5.72 7.92
C GLY A 31 -18.80 -4.48 7.07
N VAL A 32 -17.65 -3.83 6.85
CA VAL A 32 -17.62 -2.66 5.97
C VAL A 32 -17.61 -3.09 4.51
N GLU A 33 -18.17 -2.25 3.64
CA GLU A 33 -18.28 -2.55 2.22
C GLU A 33 -17.15 -1.97 1.40
N VAL A 34 -16.63 -0.82 1.80
CA VAL A 34 -15.58 -0.14 1.05
C VAL A 34 -14.63 0.49 2.05
N VAL A 35 -13.34 0.36 1.79
CA VAL A 35 -12.30 1.03 2.58
C VAL A 35 -11.48 1.87 1.63
N GLU A 36 -11.20 3.10 2.02
CA GLU A 36 -10.28 3.96 1.29
C GLU A 36 -9.19 4.41 2.24
N MET A 37 -7.94 4.26 1.82
CA MET A 37 -6.79 4.68 2.60
C MET A 37 -5.94 5.61 1.74
N VAL A 38 -5.61 6.79 2.29
CA VAL A 38 -4.86 7.80 1.56
C VAL A 38 -3.58 8.10 2.33
N SER A 39 -2.47 8.13 1.61
CA SER A 39 -1.18 8.51 2.17
C SER A 39 -0.55 9.56 1.28
N ASP A 40 -0.03 10.62 1.89
CA ASP A 40 0.71 11.64 1.16
C ASP A 40 2.22 11.54 1.40
N GLU A 41 2.67 10.41 1.95
CA GLU A 41 4.08 10.24 2.32
C GLU A 41 4.79 9.18 1.48
N LEU A 42 4.15 8.66 0.44
CA LEU A 42 4.79 7.65 -0.40
C LEU A 42 5.90 8.31 -1.21
N THR A 43 7.07 7.69 -1.19
CA THR A 43 8.24 8.16 -1.92
C THR A 43 8.90 6.97 -2.60
N ALA A 44 9.38 7.18 -3.82
CA ALA A 44 10.20 6.20 -4.53
C ALA A 44 11.31 6.97 -5.22
N VAL A 45 12.17 6.28 -5.95
CA VAL A 45 13.25 6.98 -6.67
C VAL A 45 13.06 6.77 -8.16
N CYS A 46 13.44 7.79 -8.91
CA CYS A 46 13.46 7.70 -10.36
C CYS A 46 14.50 6.66 -10.78
N PRO A 47 14.14 5.66 -11.57
CA PRO A 47 15.11 4.61 -11.93
C PRO A 47 16.22 5.12 -12.85
N ILE A 48 16.05 6.31 -13.42
CA ILE A 48 17.06 6.88 -14.32
C ILE A 48 18.03 7.79 -13.55
N THR A 49 17.48 8.71 -12.73
CA THR A 49 18.31 9.74 -12.08
C THR A 49 18.62 9.44 -10.63
N GLY A 50 17.87 8.51 -9.99
CA GLY A 50 18.02 8.27 -8.57
C GLY A 50 17.43 9.34 -7.69
N GLN A 51 16.79 10.35 -8.26
CA GLN A 51 16.16 11.41 -7.47
C GLN A 51 14.85 10.91 -6.88
N PRO A 52 14.48 11.41 -5.70
CA PRO A 52 13.23 10.98 -5.08
C PRO A 52 12.03 11.55 -5.83
N ASP A 53 11.00 10.72 -5.97
CA ASP A 53 9.70 11.12 -6.46
C ASP A 53 8.72 11.00 -5.31
N PHE A 54 7.86 12.02 -5.15
CA PHE A 54 6.90 12.10 -4.05
C PHE A 54 5.50 11.90 -4.59
N TYR A 55 4.70 11.15 -3.85
CA TYR A 55 3.39 10.71 -4.30
C TYR A 55 2.32 10.95 -3.26
N GLU A 56 1.09 11.14 -3.74
CA GLU A 56 -0.08 10.88 -2.93
C GLU A 56 -0.68 9.57 -3.42
N ALA A 57 -0.93 8.64 -2.50
CA ALA A 57 -1.45 7.32 -2.84
C ALA A 57 -2.84 7.17 -2.27
N THR A 58 -3.77 6.70 -3.09
CA THR A 58 -5.11 6.31 -2.64
C THR A 58 -5.29 4.84 -2.94
N ILE A 59 -5.63 4.07 -1.92
CA ILE A 59 -5.91 2.65 -2.03
C ILE A 59 -7.36 2.44 -1.64
N GLU A 60 -8.17 1.97 -2.57
CA GLU A 60 -9.57 1.70 -2.31
C GLU A 60 -9.84 0.22 -2.57
N TYR A 61 -10.53 -0.45 -1.66
CA TYR A 61 -10.86 -1.85 -1.88
C TYR A 61 -12.20 -2.21 -1.26
N ARG A 62 -12.79 -3.28 -1.80
CA ARG A 62 -14.03 -3.86 -1.29
C ARG A 62 -13.68 -5.13 -0.55
N PRO A 63 -13.59 -5.08 0.79
CA PRO A 63 -13.12 -6.22 1.55
C PRO A 63 -14.14 -7.34 1.56
N GLN A 64 -13.65 -8.57 1.62
CA GLN A 64 -14.47 -9.71 1.93
C GLN A 64 -14.21 -10.09 3.38
N ALA A 65 -13.24 -10.96 3.63
CA ALA A 65 -12.98 -11.42 4.99
C ALA A 65 -12.03 -10.52 5.75
N LEU A 66 -11.19 -9.74 5.06
CA LEU A 66 -10.04 -9.08 5.68
C LEU A 66 -9.99 -7.60 5.35
N CYS A 67 -9.50 -6.82 6.32
CA CYS A 67 -9.16 -5.41 6.13
C CYS A 67 -7.68 -5.20 6.40
N LEU A 68 -7.07 -4.20 5.73
CA LEU A 68 -5.67 -3.86 5.94
C LEU A 68 -5.48 -3.17 7.28
N GLU A 69 -4.41 -3.54 7.97
CA GLU A 69 -4.02 -2.88 9.19
C GLU A 69 -3.12 -1.68 8.84
N SER A 70 -3.45 -0.51 9.38
CA SER A 70 -2.90 0.75 8.88
C SER A 70 -1.43 0.96 9.23
N LYS A 71 -0.96 0.47 10.39
CA LYS A 71 0.44 0.65 10.74
C LYS A 71 1.34 -0.17 9.83
N SER A 72 0.93 -1.40 9.52
CA SER A 72 1.71 -2.22 8.60
C SER A 72 1.70 -1.63 7.19
N LEU A 73 0.58 -1.01 6.80
CA LEU A 73 0.55 -0.32 5.51
C LEU A 73 1.53 0.83 5.48
N LYS A 74 1.59 1.62 6.56
CA LYS A 74 2.53 2.72 6.64
C LYS A 74 3.96 2.24 6.47
N ILE A 75 4.31 1.16 7.16
CA ILE A 75 5.66 0.61 7.07
C ILE A 75 5.93 0.05 5.68
N TYR A 76 4.94 -0.65 5.12
CA TYR A 76 5.03 -1.21 3.77
C TYR A 76 5.32 -0.11 2.75
N LEU A 77 4.56 1.00 2.81
CA LEU A 77 4.77 2.08 1.86
C LEU A 77 6.14 2.73 2.04
N SER A 78 6.64 2.79 3.27
CA SER A 78 7.92 3.44 3.53
C SER A 78 9.10 2.72 2.89
N ARG A 79 8.96 1.42 2.62
CA ARG A 79 10.07 0.68 2.04
C ARG A 79 10.34 1.04 0.58
N PHE A 80 9.39 1.72 -0.07
CA PHE A 80 9.58 2.13 -1.46
C PHE A 80 10.55 3.30 -1.62
N ARG A 81 10.98 3.91 -0.51
CA ARG A 81 11.85 5.08 -0.57
C ARG A 81 13.12 4.86 -1.38
N GLU A 82 13.61 3.63 -1.41
CA GLU A 82 14.85 3.33 -2.12
C GLU A 82 14.62 2.47 -3.34
N GLN A 83 13.36 2.22 -3.69
CA GLN A 83 13.06 1.40 -4.84
C GLN A 83 12.94 2.27 -6.08
N GLY A 84 13.68 1.92 -7.14
CA GLY A 84 13.55 2.59 -8.43
C GLY A 84 12.32 2.09 -9.14
N ALA A 85 11.37 2.99 -9.40
CA ALA A 85 10.14 2.62 -10.10
C ALA A 85 9.51 3.85 -10.71
N PHE A 86 8.94 3.67 -11.90
CA PHE A 86 8.09 4.68 -12.48
C PHE A 86 6.70 4.59 -11.84
N CYS A 87 5.97 5.71 -11.89
CA CYS A 87 4.66 5.84 -11.27
C CYS A 87 3.72 4.70 -11.69
N GLU A 88 3.69 4.41 -12.98
CA GLU A 88 2.77 3.40 -13.51
C GLU A 88 3.06 2.01 -12.96
N ALA A 89 4.32 1.63 -12.94
CA ALA A 89 4.71 0.32 -12.42
C ALA A 89 4.47 0.22 -10.92
N LEU A 90 4.71 1.31 -10.21
CA LEU A 90 4.51 1.35 -8.76
C LEU A 90 3.04 1.16 -8.41
N ALA A 91 2.14 1.77 -9.19
CA ALA A 91 0.71 1.62 -8.95
C ALA A 91 0.28 0.16 -9.11
N VAL A 92 0.78 -0.51 -10.15
CA VAL A 92 0.46 -1.92 -10.38
C VAL A 92 1.00 -2.78 -9.26
N GLN A 93 2.23 -2.53 -8.84
CA GLN A 93 2.84 -3.33 -7.77
C GLN A 93 2.05 -3.21 -6.47
N ILE A 94 1.68 -1.99 -6.10
CA ILE A 94 0.95 -1.79 -4.85
C ILE A 94 -0.42 -2.45 -4.93
N ARG A 95 -1.14 -2.31 -6.06
CA ARG A 95 -2.43 -2.95 -6.21
C ARG A 95 -2.30 -4.47 -6.04
N ASP A 96 -1.32 -5.07 -6.70
CA ASP A 96 -1.18 -6.52 -6.68
C ASP A 96 -0.83 -7.03 -5.29
N GLU A 97 0.07 -6.33 -4.59
CA GLU A 97 0.48 -6.77 -3.26
C GLU A 97 -0.62 -6.57 -2.23
N VAL A 98 -1.40 -5.51 -2.37
CA VAL A 98 -2.54 -5.29 -1.49
C VAL A 98 -3.61 -6.36 -1.74
N ALA A 99 -3.90 -6.66 -3.00
CA ALA A 99 -4.90 -7.67 -3.33
C ALA A 99 -4.50 -9.02 -2.76
N GLU A 100 -3.22 -9.36 -2.85
CA GLU A 100 -2.73 -10.62 -2.33
C GLU A 100 -2.89 -10.68 -0.81
N ALA A 101 -2.52 -9.61 -0.12
CA ALA A 101 -2.65 -9.57 1.34
C ALA A 101 -4.09 -9.71 1.79
N LEU A 102 -5.02 -9.12 1.04
CA LEU A 102 -6.44 -9.14 1.37
C LEU A 102 -7.15 -10.38 0.85
N ARG A 103 -6.46 -11.21 0.05
CA ARG A 103 -7.03 -12.38 -0.60
C ARG A 103 -8.20 -12.00 -1.50
N LEU A 104 -8.02 -10.92 -2.23
CA LEU A 104 -9.01 -10.42 -3.17
C LEU A 104 -8.52 -10.58 -4.58
N ASP A 105 -9.46 -10.66 -5.52
CA ASP A 105 -9.11 -10.50 -6.92
C ASP A 105 -8.61 -9.09 -7.14
N ARG A 106 -7.68 -8.91 -8.07
CA ARG A 106 -7.10 -7.59 -8.33
C ARG A 106 -8.17 -6.58 -8.72
N SER A 107 -9.24 -7.03 -9.35
CA SER A 107 -10.32 -6.14 -9.77
C SER A 107 -11.06 -5.50 -8.59
N ALA A 108 -10.89 -6.03 -7.38
CA ALA A 108 -11.53 -5.48 -6.20
C ALA A 108 -10.67 -4.43 -5.50
N VAL A 109 -9.46 -4.16 -6.02
CA VAL A 109 -8.53 -3.21 -5.41
C VAL A 109 -8.17 -2.16 -6.45
N HIS A 110 -8.27 -0.90 -6.07
CA HIS A 110 -7.95 0.21 -6.95
C HIS A 110 -6.91 1.08 -6.29
N VAL A 111 -5.86 1.40 -7.03
CA VAL A 111 -4.78 2.27 -6.54
C VAL A 111 -4.65 3.43 -7.50
N THR A 112 -4.61 4.62 -6.94
CA THR A 112 -4.34 5.84 -7.69
C THR A 112 -3.12 6.50 -7.07
N LEU A 113 -2.10 6.73 -7.88
CA LEU A 113 -0.92 7.46 -7.44
C LEU A 113 -0.85 8.77 -8.19
N VAL A 114 -0.64 9.85 -7.44
CA VAL A 114 -0.40 11.17 -8.03
C VAL A 114 1.04 11.52 -7.71
N GLN A 115 1.89 11.53 -8.74
CA GLN A 115 3.28 11.93 -8.58
C GLN A 115 3.36 13.44 -8.60
N LYS A 116 3.93 14.04 -7.56
CA LYS A 116 4.02 15.48 -7.46
C LYS A 116 4.90 16.03 -8.57
N PRO A 117 4.63 17.27 -9.02
CA PRO A 117 5.25 17.77 -10.25
C PRO A 117 6.76 17.84 -10.16
N ARG A 118 7.37 17.45 -11.26
CA ARG A 118 8.77 17.67 -11.51
C ARG A 118 8.87 18.17 -12.94
N GLY A 119 9.51 19.33 -13.12
CA GLY A 119 9.50 19.95 -14.43
C GLY A 119 8.12 20.38 -14.88
N GLY A 120 7.23 20.63 -13.92
CA GLY A 120 5.88 21.11 -14.22
C GLY A 120 4.88 20.04 -14.60
N ILE A 121 5.27 18.75 -14.61
CA ILE A 121 4.38 17.68 -15.03
C ILE A 121 3.92 16.89 -13.81
N THR A 122 2.60 16.73 -13.68
CA THR A 122 1.99 15.86 -12.69
C THR A 122 1.52 14.59 -13.40
N ILE A 123 1.87 13.45 -12.84
CA ILE A 123 1.47 12.16 -13.40
C ILE A 123 0.48 11.50 -12.43
N THR A 124 -0.67 11.09 -12.97
CA THR A 124 -1.62 10.31 -12.20
C THR A 124 -1.77 8.96 -12.88
N ALA A 125 -1.51 7.89 -12.12
CA ALA A 125 -1.67 6.53 -12.62
C ALA A 125 -2.71 5.83 -11.77
N SER A 126 -3.68 5.21 -12.42
CA SER A 126 -4.76 4.49 -11.75
C SER A 126 -4.88 3.08 -12.29
N VAL A 127 -5.12 2.13 -11.40
CA VAL A 127 -5.35 0.73 -11.76
C VAL A 127 -6.57 0.19 -11.05
#